data_f3cbb9ef464404bc6cc80e1d2edf59e3
#
_entry.id   f3cbb9ef464404bc6cc80e1d2edf59e3
#
_cell.length_a   1.000
_cell.length_b   1.000
_cell.length_c   1.000
_cell.angle_alpha   90.00
_cell.angle_beta   90.00
_cell.angle_gamma   90.00
#
_symmetry.space_group_name_H-M   'P 1'
#
loop_
_entity.id
_entity.type
_entity.pdbx_description
1 polymer ?
#
loop_
_entity_poly.entity_id
_entity_poly.type
_entity_poly.pdbx_seq_one_letter_code
_entity_poly.pdbx_strand_id
1 'polypeptide(L)'
;MAKQDADVVVRPRRVVWMSGALAVVLLAVFVTVAVLLRSQDTGVIFMVSDQIAMIGVGVLLAGAAMLFATPTVRADADGVYVRNIGVSRRFTWDEVVAVSFPDGASFARLELPDYEYYSMMAIQAVDRERAVEAVRALRRLHSAARRADD
;
A
#
# COMPACT_ATOMS: atom_id res chain seq x y z
N MET A 1 -2.12 25.04 -7.07
CA MET A 1 -1.24 23.97 -6.54
C MET A 1 -0.43 23.42 -7.69
N ALA A 2 0.85 23.78 -7.78
CA ALA A 2 1.73 23.24 -8.81
C ALA A 2 1.85 21.73 -8.61
N LYS A 3 1.53 20.97 -9.65
CA LYS A 3 1.81 19.54 -9.77
C LYS A 3 3.32 19.44 -9.89
N GLN A 4 4.03 19.29 -8.75
CA GLN A 4 5.45 19.01 -8.77
C GLN A 4 5.61 17.67 -9.48
N ASP A 5 6.25 17.67 -10.63
CA ASP A 5 6.57 16.47 -11.37
C ASP A 5 7.56 15.67 -10.50
N ALA A 6 7.06 14.60 -9.89
CA ALA A 6 7.90 13.74 -9.06
C ALA A 6 8.83 12.93 -9.97
N ASP A 7 10.14 13.03 -9.73
CA ASP A 7 11.17 12.31 -10.50
C ASP A 7 11.07 10.79 -10.32
N VAL A 8 10.53 10.37 -9.16
CA VAL A 8 10.36 8.95 -8.81
C VAL A 8 8.97 8.73 -8.25
N VAL A 9 8.23 7.79 -8.86
CA VAL A 9 6.92 7.34 -8.37
C VAL A 9 6.93 5.83 -8.21
N VAL A 10 6.73 5.35 -6.99
CA VAL A 10 6.71 3.92 -6.67
C VAL A 10 5.33 3.49 -6.17
N ARG A 11 4.82 2.41 -6.75
CA ARG A 11 3.57 1.75 -6.32
C ARG A 11 3.77 0.24 -6.23
N PRO A 12 3.18 -0.45 -5.25
CA PRO A 12 3.34 -1.89 -5.04
C PRO A 12 2.51 -2.67 -6.09
N ARG A 13 3.11 -3.04 -7.22
CA ARG A 13 2.36 -3.70 -8.31
C ARG A 13 1.83 -5.08 -7.93
N ARG A 14 2.66 -5.89 -7.27
CA ARG A 14 2.24 -7.25 -6.87
C ARG A 14 1.11 -7.22 -5.87
N VAL A 15 1.19 -6.33 -4.88
CA VAL A 15 0.16 -6.18 -3.85
C VAL A 15 -1.16 -5.69 -4.46
N VAL A 16 -1.13 -4.81 -5.45
CA VAL A 16 -2.35 -4.39 -6.18
C VAL A 16 -3.05 -5.59 -6.81
N TRP A 17 -2.32 -6.46 -7.51
CA TRP A 17 -2.88 -7.68 -8.11
C TRP A 17 -3.38 -8.67 -7.06
N MET A 18 -2.60 -8.88 -6.00
CA MET A 18 -2.98 -9.80 -4.91
C MET A 18 -4.22 -9.29 -4.17
N SER A 19 -4.27 -7.99 -3.85
CA SER A 19 -5.43 -7.37 -3.21
C SER A 19 -6.67 -7.43 -4.10
N GLY A 20 -6.51 -7.19 -5.39
CA GLY A 20 -7.59 -7.32 -6.37
C GLY A 20 -8.11 -8.75 -6.47
N ALA A 21 -7.22 -9.74 -6.59
CA ALA A 21 -7.60 -11.14 -6.60
C ALA A 21 -8.31 -11.57 -5.31
N LEU A 22 -7.78 -11.16 -4.15
CA LEU A 22 -8.40 -11.42 -2.86
C LEU A 22 -9.80 -10.80 -2.77
N ALA A 23 -9.97 -9.55 -3.21
CA ALA A 23 -11.27 -8.87 -3.21
C ALA A 23 -12.29 -9.63 -4.07
N VAL A 24 -11.90 -10.09 -5.26
CA VAL A 24 -12.76 -10.89 -6.16
C VAL A 24 -13.13 -12.21 -5.50
N VAL A 25 -12.19 -12.92 -4.90
CA VAL A 25 -12.45 -14.19 -4.21
C VAL A 25 -13.41 -13.99 -3.03
N LEU A 26 -13.20 -12.95 -2.21
CA LEU A 26 -14.10 -12.62 -1.11
C LEU A 26 -15.53 -12.36 -1.60
N LEU A 27 -15.69 -11.51 -2.62
CA LEU A 27 -16.99 -11.24 -3.20
C LEU A 27 -17.65 -12.50 -3.75
N ALA A 28 -16.90 -13.32 -4.51
CA ALA A 28 -17.42 -14.55 -5.07
C ALA A 28 -17.90 -15.53 -3.98
N VAL A 29 -17.11 -15.69 -2.91
CA VAL A 29 -17.48 -16.57 -1.79
C VAL A 29 -18.75 -16.06 -1.10
N PHE A 30 -18.80 -14.80 -0.72
CA PHE A 30 -19.94 -14.24 0.00
C PHE A 30 -21.22 -14.24 -0.84
N VAL A 31 -21.14 -13.92 -2.13
CA VAL A 31 -22.28 -13.99 -3.06
C VAL A 31 -22.74 -15.45 -3.24
N THR A 32 -21.81 -16.38 -3.47
CA THR A 32 -22.14 -17.81 -3.64
C THR A 32 -22.82 -18.37 -2.39
N VAL A 33 -22.27 -18.12 -1.21
CA VAL A 33 -22.86 -18.58 0.05
C VAL A 33 -24.24 -17.95 0.26
N ALA A 34 -24.41 -16.65 0.01
CA ALA A 34 -25.68 -15.95 0.12
C ALA A 34 -26.76 -16.52 -0.81
N VAL A 35 -26.38 -16.92 -2.02
CA VAL A 35 -27.29 -17.57 -2.98
C VAL A 35 -27.61 -19.00 -2.56
N LEU A 36 -26.63 -19.79 -2.14
CA LEU A 36 -26.83 -21.18 -1.72
C LEU A 36 -27.69 -21.28 -0.48
N LEU A 37 -27.47 -20.43 0.54
CA LEU A 37 -28.29 -20.45 1.75
C LEU A 37 -29.75 -20.13 1.49
N ARG A 38 -30.03 -19.35 0.45
CA ARG A 38 -31.40 -19.03 0.07
C ARG A 38 -32.05 -20.10 -0.78
N SER A 39 -31.27 -20.84 -1.57
CA SER A 39 -31.77 -21.84 -2.52
C SER A 39 -31.89 -23.25 -1.91
N GLN A 40 -31.31 -23.49 -0.74
CA GLN A 40 -31.27 -24.80 -0.08
C GLN A 40 -32.22 -24.79 1.11
N ASP A 41 -33.01 -25.87 1.25
CA ASP A 41 -33.85 -26.16 2.43
C ASP A 41 -32.96 -26.63 3.60
N THR A 42 -32.28 -25.66 4.26
CA THR A 42 -31.36 -25.93 5.38
C THR A 42 -32.10 -25.98 6.73
N GLY A 43 -33.43 -25.89 6.75
CA GLY A 43 -34.22 -25.77 7.98
C GLY A 43 -34.13 -24.41 8.69
N VAL A 44 -33.38 -23.47 8.12
CA VAL A 44 -33.26 -22.09 8.60
C VAL A 44 -33.94 -21.15 7.60
N ILE A 45 -34.79 -20.27 8.11
CA ILE A 45 -35.44 -19.24 7.27
C ILE A 45 -34.40 -18.14 6.95
N PHE A 46 -33.83 -18.17 5.75
CA PHE A 46 -32.89 -17.17 5.26
C PHE A 46 -33.63 -16.13 4.42
N MET A 47 -33.77 -14.91 4.98
CA MET A 47 -34.51 -13.82 4.35
C MET A 47 -33.68 -13.08 3.30
N VAL A 48 -34.36 -12.27 2.49
CA VAL A 48 -33.68 -11.38 1.52
C VAL A 48 -32.79 -10.37 2.24
N SER A 49 -33.20 -9.88 3.41
CA SER A 49 -32.40 -9.01 4.26
C SER A 49 -31.05 -9.64 4.67
N ASP A 50 -31.06 -10.92 5.00
CA ASP A 50 -29.86 -11.65 5.41
C ASP A 50 -28.90 -11.84 4.22
N GLN A 51 -29.46 -12.11 3.03
CA GLN A 51 -28.71 -12.19 1.80
C GLN A 51 -28.02 -10.84 1.49
N ILE A 52 -28.76 -9.73 1.58
CA ILE A 52 -28.21 -8.40 1.36
C ILE A 52 -27.12 -8.07 2.38
N ALA A 53 -27.35 -8.38 3.66
CA ALA A 53 -26.37 -8.17 4.72
C ALA A 53 -25.08 -8.98 4.47
N MET A 54 -25.21 -10.24 4.08
CA MET A 54 -24.06 -11.11 3.79
C MET A 54 -23.25 -10.60 2.59
N ILE A 55 -23.90 -10.21 1.51
CA ILE A 55 -23.22 -9.57 0.35
C ILE A 55 -22.57 -8.25 0.77
N GLY A 56 -23.24 -7.46 1.60
CA GLY A 56 -22.70 -6.21 2.16
C GLY A 56 -21.40 -6.43 2.94
N VAL A 57 -21.34 -7.46 3.76
CA VAL A 57 -20.10 -7.85 4.47
C VAL A 57 -19.01 -8.23 3.47
N GLY A 58 -19.33 -9.00 2.43
CA GLY A 58 -18.40 -9.34 1.37
C GLY A 58 -17.82 -8.11 0.66
N VAL A 59 -18.66 -7.11 0.36
CA VAL A 59 -18.25 -5.84 -0.25
C VAL A 59 -17.33 -5.06 0.69
N LEU A 60 -17.65 -4.99 1.99
CA LEU A 60 -16.81 -4.30 2.98
C LEU A 60 -15.44 -4.97 3.12
N LEU A 61 -15.37 -6.29 3.17
CA LEU A 61 -14.12 -7.03 3.24
C LEU A 61 -13.29 -6.88 1.95
N ALA A 62 -13.93 -6.92 0.78
CA ALA A 62 -13.27 -6.67 -0.48
C ALA A 62 -12.71 -5.25 -0.55
N GLY A 63 -13.47 -4.25 -0.09
CA GLY A 63 -13.01 -2.87 0.04
C GLY A 63 -11.82 -2.73 0.99
N ALA A 64 -11.86 -3.38 2.13
CA ALA A 64 -10.75 -3.41 3.08
C ALA A 64 -9.48 -4.04 2.46
N ALA A 65 -9.63 -5.14 1.70
CA ALA A 65 -8.52 -5.75 0.96
C ALA A 65 -7.89 -4.78 -0.04
N MET A 66 -8.68 -3.94 -0.71
CA MET A 66 -8.18 -2.94 -1.67
C MET A 66 -7.40 -1.80 -1.01
N LEU A 67 -7.56 -1.55 0.30
CA LEU A 67 -6.76 -0.53 1.00
C LEU A 67 -5.26 -0.86 0.97
N PHE A 68 -4.88 -2.13 0.91
CA PHE A 68 -3.48 -2.55 0.78
C PHE A 68 -2.85 -2.19 -0.58
N ALA A 69 -3.66 -1.85 -1.57
CA ALA A 69 -3.21 -1.39 -2.87
C ALA A 69 -2.96 0.14 -2.95
N THR A 70 -3.28 0.89 -1.90
CA THR A 70 -3.22 2.37 -1.88
C THR A 70 -1.84 2.99 -1.58
N PRO A 71 -0.86 2.32 -0.94
CA PRO A 71 0.43 2.92 -0.64
C PRO A 71 1.12 3.45 -1.89
N THR A 72 1.75 4.62 -1.76
CA THR A 72 2.50 5.27 -2.85
C THR A 72 3.66 6.06 -2.25
N VAL A 73 4.82 6.00 -2.90
CA VAL A 73 5.95 6.88 -2.61
C VAL A 73 6.20 7.74 -3.84
N ARG A 74 6.35 9.05 -3.62
CA ARG A 74 6.74 10.03 -4.64
C ARG A 74 7.91 10.82 -4.11
N ALA A 75 8.95 10.98 -4.90
CA ALA A 75 10.12 11.74 -4.53
C ALA A 75 10.51 12.68 -5.66
N ASP A 76 11.02 13.83 -5.30
CA ASP A 76 11.53 14.88 -6.18
C ASP A 76 12.85 15.45 -5.60
N ALA A 77 13.36 16.52 -6.17
CA ALA A 77 14.58 17.16 -5.70
C ALA A 77 14.45 17.73 -4.27
N ASP A 78 13.23 18.11 -3.86
CA ASP A 78 12.97 18.79 -2.59
C ASP A 78 12.71 17.82 -1.44
N GLY A 79 12.29 16.56 -1.75
CA GLY A 79 11.97 15.61 -0.70
C GLY A 79 11.19 14.38 -1.15
N VAL A 80 10.62 13.67 -0.19
CA VAL A 80 9.89 12.45 -0.41
C VAL A 80 8.50 12.51 0.26
N TYR A 81 7.49 12.21 -0.51
CA TYR A 81 6.11 12.05 -0.06
C TYR A 81 5.78 10.57 0.06
N VAL A 82 5.47 10.13 1.26
CA VAL A 82 5.09 8.75 1.56
C VAL A 82 3.62 8.70 1.94
N ARG A 83 2.84 7.96 1.18
CA ARG A 83 1.46 7.63 1.50
C ARG A 83 1.40 6.14 1.85
N ASN A 84 1.07 5.86 3.09
CA ASN A 84 0.75 4.53 3.60
C ASN A 84 -0.78 4.35 3.68
N ILE A 85 -1.23 3.24 4.26
CA ILE A 85 -2.66 2.98 4.47
C ILE A 85 -3.19 3.99 5.51
N GLY A 86 -4.09 4.87 5.08
CA GLY A 86 -4.75 5.85 5.97
C GLY A 86 -3.90 7.03 6.43
N VAL A 87 -2.59 7.02 6.20
CA VAL A 87 -1.68 8.08 6.65
C VAL A 87 -0.74 8.48 5.53
N SER A 88 -0.51 9.80 5.39
CA SER A 88 0.49 10.31 4.46
C SER A 88 1.35 11.38 5.12
N ARG A 89 2.64 11.40 4.77
CA ARG A 89 3.60 12.39 5.28
C ARG A 89 4.58 12.76 4.18
N ARG A 90 4.98 14.04 4.15
CA ARG A 90 6.08 14.56 3.34
C ARG A 90 7.27 14.81 4.24
N PHE A 91 8.46 14.44 3.76
CA PHE A 91 9.74 14.69 4.39
C PHE A 91 10.59 15.49 3.42
N THR A 92 11.29 16.49 3.90
CA THR A 92 12.40 17.12 3.17
C THR A 92 13.63 16.21 3.24
N TRP A 93 14.56 16.37 2.31
CA TRP A 93 15.77 15.54 2.36
C TRP A 93 16.66 15.83 3.57
N ASP A 94 16.55 17.02 4.18
CA ASP A 94 17.25 17.39 5.42
C ASP A 94 16.75 16.61 6.64
N GLU A 95 15.46 16.25 6.65
CA GLU A 95 14.87 15.42 7.71
C GLU A 95 15.25 13.93 7.58
N VAL A 96 15.73 13.50 6.40
CA VAL A 96 16.06 12.10 6.13
C VAL A 96 17.54 11.85 6.32
N VAL A 97 17.88 11.02 7.28
CA VAL A 97 19.26 10.59 7.54
C VAL A 97 19.73 9.60 6.49
N ALA A 98 18.90 8.61 6.18
CA ALA A 98 19.20 7.58 5.19
C ALA A 98 17.93 6.91 4.64
N VAL A 99 18.06 6.33 3.45
CA VAL A 99 17.05 5.41 2.88
C VAL A 99 17.58 3.99 3.01
N SER A 100 16.91 3.16 3.80
CA SER A 100 17.37 1.81 4.10
C SER A 100 16.33 0.75 3.77
N PHE A 101 16.83 -0.46 3.55
CA PHE A 101 16.02 -1.67 3.48
C PHE A 101 16.75 -2.72 4.31
N PRO A 102 16.42 -2.84 5.61
CA PRO A 102 17.09 -3.79 6.50
C PRO A 102 16.82 -5.23 6.10
N ASP A 103 17.79 -6.09 6.35
CA ASP A 103 17.64 -7.53 6.13
C ASP A 103 16.46 -8.09 6.94
N GLY A 104 15.60 -8.87 6.30
CA GLY A 104 14.40 -9.43 6.90
C GLY A 104 13.23 -8.46 7.06
N ALA A 105 13.38 -7.19 6.73
CA ALA A 105 12.27 -6.24 6.74
C ALA A 105 11.31 -6.48 5.58
N SER A 106 10.01 -6.27 5.82
CA SER A 106 8.98 -6.35 4.78
C SER A 106 8.92 -5.11 3.90
N PHE A 107 9.38 -3.96 4.40
CA PHE A 107 9.30 -2.65 3.76
C PHE A 107 10.62 -1.89 3.86
N ALA A 108 10.89 -1.07 2.83
CA ALA A 108 11.91 -0.04 2.95
C ALA A 108 11.49 1.04 3.95
N ARG A 109 12.45 1.76 4.49
CA ARG A 109 12.20 2.82 5.46
C ARG A 109 13.09 4.03 5.23
N LEU A 110 12.58 5.19 5.62
CA LEU A 110 13.35 6.41 5.83
C LEU A 110 13.87 6.39 7.25
N GLU A 111 15.16 6.54 7.43
CA GLU A 111 15.76 6.75 8.74
C GLU A 111 15.75 8.25 9.04
N LEU A 112 15.29 8.58 10.22
CA LEU A 112 15.13 9.94 10.72
C LEU A 112 16.10 10.17 11.88
N PRO A 113 16.31 11.41 12.33
CA PRO A 113 17.08 11.70 13.55
C PRO A 113 16.55 10.93 14.76
N ASP A 114 17.36 10.84 15.80
CA ASP A 114 17.01 10.20 17.09
C ASP A 114 16.59 8.71 17.00
N TYR A 115 17.18 7.96 16.03
CA TYR A 115 16.88 6.54 15.78
C TYR A 115 15.43 6.25 15.40
N GLU A 116 14.66 7.26 15.01
CA GLU A 116 13.32 7.08 14.46
C GLU A 116 13.39 6.58 13.01
N TYR A 117 12.32 5.98 12.55
CA TYR A 117 12.16 5.59 11.16
C TYR A 117 10.71 5.69 10.69
N TYR A 118 10.53 5.87 9.39
CA TYR A 118 9.22 5.87 8.76
C TYR A 118 9.17 4.82 7.65
N SER A 119 8.30 3.81 7.81
CA SER A 119 8.17 2.72 6.84
C SER A 119 7.46 3.18 5.57
N MET A 120 7.97 2.78 4.43
CA MET A 120 7.40 3.04 3.11
C MET A 120 6.71 1.79 2.59
N MET A 121 5.41 1.64 2.87
CA MET A 121 4.62 0.45 2.50
C MET A 121 4.49 0.23 0.98
N ALA A 122 4.81 1.23 0.15
CA ALA A 122 4.83 1.09 -1.30
C ALA A 122 6.08 0.35 -1.82
N ILE A 123 7.15 0.23 -1.02
CA ILE A 123 8.40 -0.43 -1.40
C ILE A 123 8.55 -1.70 -0.55
N GLN A 124 8.16 -2.82 -1.12
CA GLN A 124 8.02 -4.10 -0.41
C GLN A 124 9.03 -5.13 -0.87
N ALA A 125 9.48 -5.99 0.08
CA ALA A 125 10.39 -7.10 -0.20
C ALA A 125 9.85 -8.06 -1.28
N VAL A 126 8.55 -8.26 -1.37
CA VAL A 126 7.92 -9.12 -2.38
C VAL A 126 8.09 -8.61 -3.82
N ASP A 127 8.33 -7.31 -4.00
CA ASP A 127 8.59 -6.72 -5.31
C ASP A 127 10.05 -6.93 -5.80
N ARG A 128 10.92 -7.50 -4.95
CA ARG A 128 12.30 -7.92 -5.24
C ARG A 128 13.11 -6.81 -5.94
N GLU A 129 13.51 -7.03 -7.21
CA GLU A 129 14.35 -6.10 -7.99
C GLU A 129 13.77 -4.68 -8.06
N ARG A 130 12.46 -4.54 -8.16
CA ARG A 130 11.79 -3.22 -8.17
C ARG A 130 11.95 -2.47 -6.86
N ALA A 131 11.91 -3.18 -5.73
CA ALA A 131 12.17 -2.58 -4.44
C ALA A 131 13.62 -2.07 -4.35
N VAL A 132 14.58 -2.85 -4.86
CA VAL A 132 15.99 -2.45 -4.93
C VAL A 132 16.17 -1.22 -5.84
N GLU A 133 15.55 -1.21 -7.02
CA GLU A 133 15.60 -0.07 -7.94
C GLU A 133 15.00 1.19 -7.31
N ALA A 134 13.86 1.06 -6.64
CA ALA A 134 13.19 2.16 -5.95
C ALA A 134 14.09 2.75 -4.85
N VAL A 135 14.68 1.91 -4.00
CA VAL A 135 15.59 2.36 -2.95
C VAL A 135 16.83 3.03 -3.53
N ARG A 136 17.41 2.48 -4.62
CA ARG A 136 18.55 3.10 -5.30
C ARG A 136 18.19 4.47 -5.90
N ALA A 137 16.99 4.61 -6.48
CA ALA A 137 16.51 5.87 -7.01
C ALA A 137 16.34 6.93 -5.91
N LEU A 138 15.71 6.56 -4.79
CA LEU A 138 15.57 7.45 -3.62
C LEU A 138 16.92 7.85 -3.04
N ARG A 139 17.88 6.92 -2.93
CA ARG A 139 19.24 7.22 -2.46
C ARG A 139 19.97 8.19 -3.38
N ARG A 140 19.77 8.10 -4.70
CA ARG A 140 20.34 9.06 -5.65
C ARG A 140 19.80 10.47 -5.43
N LEU A 141 18.48 10.62 -5.27
CA LEU A 141 17.85 11.92 -5.00
C LEU A 141 18.35 12.52 -3.67
N HIS A 142 18.35 11.72 -2.61
CA HIS A 142 18.87 12.13 -1.31
C HIS A 142 20.34 12.58 -1.38
N SER A 143 21.20 11.83 -2.08
CA SER A 143 22.61 12.20 -2.25
C SER A 143 22.80 13.43 -3.13
N ALA A 144 21.91 13.67 -4.09
CA ALA A 144 21.94 14.87 -4.93
C ALA A 144 21.53 16.11 -4.14
N ALA A 145 20.47 16.02 -3.33
CA ALA A 145 20.04 17.11 -2.46
C ALA A 145 21.13 17.52 -1.48
N ARG A 146 21.74 16.56 -0.77
CA ARG A 146 22.84 16.84 0.16
C ARG A 146 24.05 17.53 -0.48
N ARG A 147 24.35 17.22 -1.73
CA ARG A 147 25.46 17.88 -2.45
C ARG A 147 25.13 19.28 -2.92
N ALA A 148 23.86 19.63 -3.02
CA ALA A 148 23.42 20.95 -3.39
C ALA A 148 23.45 21.94 -2.19
N ASP A 149 23.43 21.39 -0.98
CA ASP A 149 23.46 22.16 0.29
C ASP A 149 24.90 22.36 0.82
N ASP A 150 25.91 21.61 0.32
CA ASP A 150 27.34 21.78 0.61
C ASP A 150 28.00 22.79 -0.34
#